data_2fcfc00f4e5dc478bdaddcb790ae91e8
#
_entry.id   2fcfc00f4e5dc478bdaddcb790ae91e8
#
_cell.length_a   1.000
_cell.length_b   1.000
_cell.length_c   1.000
_cell.angle_alpha   90.00
_cell.angle_beta   90.00
_cell.angle_gamma   90.00
#
_symmetry.space_group_name_H-M   'P 1'
#
loop_
_entity.id
_entity.type
_entity.pdbx_description
1 polymer ?
#
loop_
_entity_poly.entity_id
_entity_poly.type
_entity_poly.pdbx_seq_one_letter_code
_entity_poly.pdbx_strand_id
1 'polypeptide(L)'
;MKDNRYCGVVVWYNPDIEVVNNISTYITELDKLYIIDNSYEMNMEIVDKIIDNNKIEYISLGGNRGLAYALNKGCNKAIDEGFDYILTMDQDSYFELNSVKLMKEFIKKSNKHYAIIAPNVKSVYIDELENKKKIAYTVLTEGKNKELIWVMTSGSMMCVKDFVEAGKFDEKLFIAHIDIDLGIALNNLGKKIIMLSDAVIYQTFGNSKPKKILWKVVHPSFANPVRTYYLFRNQVYLLKKYGIKSYGIINVKLYKFIVKIILFEDKKLKKILMAIKGIFHGLSEKMGKYS
;
A
#
# COMPACT_ATOMS: atom_id res chain seq x y z
N MET A 1 29.21 -13.96 5.42
CA MET A 1 28.17 -12.95 5.77
C MET A 1 26.94 -13.70 6.15
N LYS A 2 26.25 -13.32 7.23
CA LYS A 2 24.96 -13.93 7.60
C LYS A 2 23.94 -13.59 6.50
N ASP A 3 23.20 -14.58 6.01
CA ASP A 3 22.13 -14.30 5.05
C ASP A 3 21.01 -13.49 5.72
N ASN A 4 20.49 -12.49 5.00
CA ASN A 4 19.35 -11.70 5.49
C ASN A 4 18.12 -12.58 5.64
N ARG A 5 17.32 -12.32 6.68
CA ARG A 5 16.02 -12.95 6.94
C ARG A 5 14.90 -12.05 6.40
N TYR A 6 13.99 -12.66 5.66
CA TYR A 6 12.91 -11.95 4.98
C TYR A 6 11.54 -12.45 5.47
N CYS A 7 10.69 -11.57 5.95
CA CYS A 7 9.28 -11.91 6.21
C CYS A 7 8.31 -11.08 5.39
N GLY A 8 7.08 -11.53 5.35
CA GLY A 8 5.96 -10.79 4.76
C GLY A 8 4.96 -10.36 5.83
N VAL A 9 4.27 -9.25 5.57
CA VAL A 9 3.10 -8.79 6.31
C VAL A 9 2.01 -8.45 5.31
N VAL A 10 0.91 -9.19 5.33
CA VAL A 10 -0.26 -8.94 4.50
C VAL A 10 -1.46 -8.60 5.39
N VAL A 11 -2.20 -7.56 5.03
CA VAL A 11 -3.41 -7.17 5.77
C VAL A 11 -4.64 -7.63 5.00
N TRP A 12 -5.48 -8.41 5.68
CA TRP A 12 -6.78 -8.85 5.17
C TRP A 12 -7.91 -7.98 5.72
N TYR A 13 -8.92 -7.76 4.90
CA TYR A 13 -10.18 -7.14 5.30
C TYR A 13 -11.31 -7.70 4.44
N ASN A 14 -12.17 -8.54 5.02
CA ASN A 14 -13.20 -9.30 4.31
C ASN A 14 -12.63 -9.99 3.06
N PRO A 15 -11.62 -10.87 3.23
CA PRO A 15 -10.93 -11.49 2.11
C PRO A 15 -11.87 -12.40 1.30
N ASP A 16 -11.61 -12.51 0.01
CA ASP A 16 -12.16 -13.54 -0.86
C ASP A 16 -11.11 -14.63 -1.13
N ILE A 17 -11.48 -15.67 -1.86
CA ILE A 17 -10.63 -16.84 -2.11
C ILE A 17 -9.37 -16.51 -2.93
N GLU A 18 -9.35 -15.42 -3.70
CA GLU A 18 -8.21 -15.02 -4.54
C GLU A 18 -6.97 -14.70 -3.70
N VAL A 19 -7.14 -14.33 -2.41
CA VAL A 19 -6.00 -14.02 -1.53
C VAL A 19 -5.04 -15.20 -1.37
N VAL A 20 -5.52 -16.44 -1.45
CA VAL A 20 -4.69 -17.66 -1.36
C VAL A 20 -3.76 -17.73 -2.58
N ASN A 21 -4.31 -17.48 -3.77
CA ASN A 21 -3.51 -17.46 -4.99
C ASN A 21 -2.51 -16.30 -4.99
N ASN A 22 -2.90 -15.13 -4.50
CA ASN A 22 -2.03 -13.97 -4.41
C ASN A 22 -0.81 -14.26 -3.50
N ILE A 23 -1.04 -14.86 -2.32
CA ILE A 23 0.02 -15.25 -1.39
C ILE A 23 0.99 -16.24 -2.05
N SER A 24 0.52 -17.19 -2.84
CA SER A 24 1.35 -18.20 -3.49
C SER A 24 2.44 -17.59 -4.39
N THR A 25 2.24 -16.36 -4.89
CA THR A 25 3.18 -15.68 -5.78
C THR A 25 4.45 -15.15 -5.08
N TYR A 26 4.46 -15.10 -3.74
CA TYR A 26 5.60 -14.53 -3.00
C TYR A 26 6.01 -15.30 -1.74
N ILE A 27 5.17 -16.18 -1.19
CA ILE A 27 5.45 -16.86 0.08
C ILE A 27 6.69 -17.76 0.02
N THR A 28 6.98 -18.36 -1.12
CA THR A 28 8.15 -19.25 -1.29
C THR A 28 9.47 -18.52 -1.08
N GLU A 29 9.51 -17.22 -1.38
CA GLU A 29 10.67 -16.36 -1.25
C GLU A 29 10.86 -15.78 0.17
N LEU A 30 9.94 -16.05 1.08
CA LEU A 30 9.94 -15.55 2.46
C LEU A 30 10.27 -16.66 3.44
N ASP A 31 10.86 -16.30 4.58
CA ASP A 31 11.09 -17.21 5.70
C ASP A 31 9.82 -17.33 6.56
N LYS A 32 9.01 -16.26 6.63
CA LYS A 32 7.74 -16.22 7.37
C LYS A 32 6.76 -15.21 6.76
N LEU A 33 5.46 -15.45 6.90
CA LEU A 33 4.38 -14.54 6.50
C LEU A 33 3.41 -14.33 7.66
N TYR A 34 3.23 -13.08 8.06
CA TYR A 34 2.19 -12.67 9.02
C TYR A 34 0.96 -12.21 8.23
N ILE A 35 -0.17 -12.87 8.47
CA ILE A 35 -1.47 -12.47 7.94
C ILE A 35 -2.22 -11.77 9.06
N ILE A 36 -2.46 -10.47 8.89
CA ILE A 36 -3.17 -9.66 9.87
C ILE A 36 -4.59 -9.42 9.39
N ASP A 37 -5.54 -10.16 9.97
CA ASP A 37 -6.94 -10.02 9.59
C ASP A 37 -7.61 -8.90 10.38
N ASN A 38 -7.93 -7.84 9.67
CA ASN A 38 -8.55 -6.62 10.14
C ASN A 38 -10.10 -6.64 9.97
N SER A 39 -10.68 -7.82 9.67
CA SER A 39 -12.11 -8.04 9.52
C SER A 39 -12.80 -8.11 10.88
N TYR A 40 -14.14 -7.90 10.90
CA TYR A 40 -14.95 -8.13 12.09
C TYR A 40 -15.20 -9.63 12.32
N GLU A 41 -15.40 -10.37 11.24
CA GLU A 41 -15.63 -11.80 11.24
C GLU A 41 -14.53 -12.48 10.42
N MET A 42 -14.04 -13.61 10.93
CA MET A 42 -13.04 -14.42 10.24
C MET A 42 -13.71 -15.26 9.15
N ASN A 43 -13.12 -15.28 7.97
CA ASN A 43 -13.52 -16.21 6.93
C ASN A 43 -12.78 -17.55 7.11
N MET A 44 -13.36 -18.46 7.91
CA MET A 44 -12.72 -19.74 8.25
C MET A 44 -12.43 -20.60 7.02
N GLU A 45 -13.29 -20.55 5.98
CA GLU A 45 -13.06 -21.30 4.74
C GLU A 45 -11.73 -20.91 4.08
N ILE A 46 -11.34 -19.65 4.17
CA ILE A 46 -10.05 -19.17 3.63
C ILE A 46 -8.91 -19.47 4.59
N VAL A 47 -9.13 -19.27 5.89
CA VAL A 47 -8.11 -19.54 6.93
C VAL A 47 -7.67 -21.00 6.89
N ASP A 48 -8.61 -21.94 6.79
CA ASP A 48 -8.32 -23.39 6.74
C ASP A 48 -7.45 -23.78 5.54
N LYS A 49 -7.47 -23.03 4.45
CA LYS A 49 -6.63 -23.31 3.25
C LYS A 49 -5.17 -22.91 3.43
N ILE A 50 -4.87 -22.09 4.41
CA ILE A 50 -3.51 -21.54 4.59
C ILE A 50 -2.87 -21.92 5.91
N ILE A 51 -3.65 -22.32 6.91
CA ILE A 51 -3.18 -22.49 8.30
C ILE A 51 -2.14 -23.59 8.45
N ASP A 52 -2.19 -24.62 7.61
CA ASP A 52 -1.24 -25.73 7.62
C ASP A 52 0.16 -25.38 7.07
N ASN A 53 0.31 -24.18 6.48
CA ASN A 53 1.60 -23.74 6.01
C ASN A 53 2.46 -23.24 7.18
N ASN A 54 3.52 -23.94 7.50
CA ASN A 54 4.42 -23.66 8.62
C ASN A 54 5.12 -22.28 8.57
N LYS A 55 5.11 -21.61 7.43
CA LYS A 55 5.60 -20.24 7.27
C LYS A 55 4.56 -19.19 7.66
N ILE A 56 3.28 -19.55 7.81
CA ILE A 56 2.19 -18.59 8.03
C ILE A 56 1.88 -18.48 9.53
N GLU A 57 1.80 -17.24 10.00
CA GLU A 57 1.19 -16.88 11.29
C GLU A 57 -0.01 -15.99 11.03
N TYR A 58 -1.22 -16.49 11.35
CA TYR A 58 -2.46 -15.77 11.21
C TYR A 58 -2.85 -15.08 12.52
N ILE A 59 -3.20 -13.78 12.45
CA ILE A 59 -3.56 -12.95 13.59
C ILE A 59 -4.84 -12.18 13.27
N SER A 60 -5.93 -12.49 13.96
CA SER A 60 -7.18 -11.73 13.88
C SER A 60 -7.13 -10.54 14.84
N LEU A 61 -7.59 -9.37 14.36
CA LEU A 61 -7.72 -8.16 15.17
C LEU A 61 -9.13 -7.99 15.77
N GLY A 62 -10.09 -8.85 15.38
CA GLY A 62 -11.48 -8.81 15.82
C GLY A 62 -12.20 -7.51 15.43
N GLY A 63 -11.79 -6.87 14.31
CA GLY A 63 -12.43 -5.68 13.78
C GLY A 63 -11.47 -4.70 13.13
N ASN A 64 -12.02 -3.76 12.36
CA ASN A 64 -11.25 -2.79 11.60
C ASN A 64 -10.58 -1.74 12.51
N ARG A 65 -9.28 -1.91 12.72
CA ARG A 65 -8.40 -1.02 13.49
C ARG A 65 -7.66 0.00 12.61
N GLY A 66 -7.83 -0.08 11.29
CA GLY A 66 -7.11 0.70 10.30
C GLY A 66 -5.89 -0.01 9.72
N LEU A 67 -5.51 0.39 8.51
CA LEU A 67 -4.42 -0.26 7.76
C LEU A 67 -3.07 -0.03 8.43
N ALA A 68 -2.78 1.19 8.89
CA ALA A 68 -1.51 1.51 9.55
C ALA A 68 -1.30 0.68 10.83
N TYR A 69 -2.33 0.55 11.67
CA TYR A 69 -2.29 -0.30 12.86
C TYR A 69 -2.07 -1.78 12.52
N ALA A 70 -2.82 -2.30 11.54
CA ALA A 70 -2.70 -3.70 11.12
C ALA A 70 -1.30 -4.01 10.58
N LEU A 71 -0.76 -3.15 9.72
CA LEU A 71 0.62 -3.29 9.22
C LEU A 71 1.63 -3.24 10.38
N ASN A 72 1.52 -2.27 11.29
CA ASN A 72 2.42 -2.18 12.45
C ASN A 72 2.34 -3.42 13.34
N LYS A 73 1.16 -4.03 13.49
CA LYS A 73 1.00 -5.27 14.27
C LYS A 73 1.86 -6.39 13.72
N GLY A 74 1.83 -6.61 12.39
CA GLY A 74 2.68 -7.61 11.74
C GLY A 74 4.15 -7.22 11.72
N CYS A 75 4.44 -5.93 11.43
CA CYS A 75 5.82 -5.44 11.42
C CYS A 75 6.48 -5.54 12.81
N ASN A 76 5.76 -5.29 13.90
CA ASN A 76 6.29 -5.45 15.26
C ASN A 76 6.67 -6.91 15.54
N LYS A 77 5.84 -7.87 15.12
CA LYS A 77 6.19 -9.30 15.22
C LYS A 77 7.50 -9.60 14.47
N ALA A 78 7.63 -9.07 13.26
CA ALA A 78 8.84 -9.24 12.45
C ALA A 78 10.09 -8.62 13.13
N ILE A 79 9.94 -7.46 13.75
CA ILE A 79 11.01 -6.79 14.52
C ILE A 79 11.41 -7.64 15.73
N ASP A 80 10.44 -8.11 16.50
CA ASP A 80 10.66 -8.91 17.72
C ASP A 80 11.34 -10.25 17.40
N GLU A 81 11.05 -10.85 16.24
CA GLU A 81 11.65 -12.10 15.76
C GLU A 81 13.00 -11.89 15.02
N GLY A 82 13.46 -10.65 14.89
CA GLY A 82 14.78 -10.31 14.33
C GLY A 82 14.91 -10.54 12.83
N PHE A 83 13.88 -10.23 12.06
CA PHE A 83 13.96 -10.18 10.59
C PHE A 83 14.71 -8.91 10.14
N ASP A 84 15.42 -9.02 9.00
CA ASP A 84 16.19 -7.91 8.45
C ASP A 84 15.35 -7.07 7.48
N TYR A 85 14.44 -7.73 6.75
CA TYR A 85 13.56 -7.10 5.76
C TYR A 85 12.11 -7.57 5.91
N ILE A 86 11.17 -6.64 5.69
CA ILE A 86 9.72 -6.87 5.71
C ILE A 86 9.15 -6.53 4.34
N LEU A 87 8.49 -7.51 3.70
CA LEU A 87 7.66 -7.30 2.51
C LEU A 87 6.23 -7.00 2.94
N THR A 88 5.74 -5.78 2.69
CA THR A 88 4.34 -5.43 2.97
C THR A 88 3.47 -5.65 1.74
N MET A 89 2.26 -6.22 1.95
CA MET A 89 1.34 -6.60 0.87
C MET A 89 -0.09 -6.18 1.15
N ASP A 90 -0.79 -5.75 0.11
CA ASP A 90 -2.25 -5.68 0.10
C ASP A 90 -2.81 -7.05 -0.33
N GLN A 91 -4.01 -7.41 0.13
CA GLN A 91 -4.62 -8.72 -0.15
C GLN A 91 -4.94 -8.95 -1.62
N ASP A 92 -5.15 -7.88 -2.40
CA ASP A 92 -5.56 -7.89 -3.81
C ASP A 92 -4.40 -7.75 -4.80
N SER A 93 -3.17 -7.83 -4.28
CA SER A 93 -1.94 -7.69 -5.07
C SER A 93 -1.19 -9.01 -5.21
N TYR A 94 -0.58 -9.21 -6.36
CA TYR A 94 0.23 -10.40 -6.65
C TYR A 94 1.45 -10.06 -7.50
N PHE A 95 2.52 -10.82 -7.31
CA PHE A 95 3.77 -10.61 -8.04
C PHE A 95 3.81 -11.36 -9.36
N GLU A 96 4.52 -10.78 -10.32
CA GLU A 96 5.02 -11.51 -11.47
C GLU A 96 6.13 -12.48 -11.02
N LEU A 97 6.25 -13.62 -11.72
CA LEU A 97 7.21 -14.66 -11.39
C LEU A 97 8.64 -14.09 -11.19
N ASN A 98 9.35 -14.55 -10.18
CA ASN A 98 10.70 -14.13 -9.79
C ASN A 98 10.86 -12.69 -9.28
N SER A 99 9.81 -11.86 -9.22
CA SER A 99 9.94 -10.45 -8.83
C SER A 99 10.50 -10.27 -7.42
N VAL A 100 10.03 -11.03 -6.43
CA VAL A 100 10.57 -10.97 -5.07
C VAL A 100 12.03 -11.45 -5.02
N LYS A 101 12.37 -12.48 -5.78
CA LYS A 101 13.76 -12.96 -5.93
C LYS A 101 14.67 -11.87 -6.49
N LEU A 102 14.24 -11.16 -7.54
CA LEU A 102 14.99 -10.04 -8.13
C LEU A 102 15.22 -8.91 -7.10
N MET A 103 14.23 -8.59 -6.27
CA MET A 103 14.39 -7.61 -5.19
C MET A 103 15.43 -8.06 -4.15
N LYS A 104 15.41 -9.31 -3.72
CA LYS A 104 16.41 -9.90 -2.81
C LYS A 104 17.81 -9.92 -3.42
N GLU A 105 17.93 -10.27 -4.70
CA GLU A 105 19.20 -10.23 -5.42
C GLU A 105 19.75 -8.80 -5.54
N PHE A 106 18.87 -7.82 -5.81
CA PHE A 106 19.26 -6.42 -5.84
C PHE A 106 19.83 -5.97 -4.49
N ILE A 107 19.19 -6.34 -3.37
CA ILE A 107 19.69 -6.05 -2.02
C ILE A 107 21.10 -6.62 -1.81
N LYS A 108 21.35 -7.86 -2.25
CA LYS A 108 22.64 -8.53 -2.10
C LYS A 108 23.75 -7.92 -2.98
N LYS A 109 23.41 -7.44 -4.18
CA LYS A 109 24.36 -6.95 -5.19
C LYS A 109 24.60 -5.44 -5.15
N SER A 110 23.67 -4.67 -4.56
CA SER A 110 23.76 -3.22 -4.54
C SER A 110 24.86 -2.71 -3.61
N ASN A 111 25.72 -1.83 -4.14
CA ASN A 111 26.71 -1.13 -3.33
C ASN A 111 26.10 0.06 -2.54
N LYS A 112 24.83 0.39 -2.79
CA LYS A 112 24.09 1.42 -2.07
C LYS A 112 23.07 0.79 -1.16
N HIS A 113 22.91 1.37 0.03
CA HIS A 113 21.84 1.01 0.93
C HIS A 113 20.53 1.74 0.56
N TYR A 114 19.42 0.98 0.51
CA TYR A 114 18.08 1.50 0.30
C TYR A 114 17.18 1.06 1.44
N ALA A 115 16.44 2.01 2.02
CA ALA A 115 15.48 1.73 3.09
C ALA A 115 14.25 0.97 2.58
N ILE A 116 13.85 1.23 1.33
CA ILE A 116 12.77 0.51 0.67
C ILE A 116 13.20 0.16 -0.76
N ILE A 117 12.98 -1.09 -1.12
CA ILE A 117 13.04 -1.59 -2.49
C ILE A 117 11.61 -1.94 -2.91
N ALA A 118 11.11 -1.29 -3.96
CA ALA A 118 9.76 -1.49 -4.47
C ALA A 118 9.75 -2.09 -5.87
N PRO A 119 8.75 -2.87 -6.24
CA PRO A 119 8.55 -3.34 -7.59
C PRO A 119 7.92 -2.26 -8.47
N ASN A 120 8.04 -2.41 -9.78
CA ASN A 120 7.27 -1.67 -10.75
C ASN A 120 5.81 -2.09 -10.72
N VAL A 121 4.91 -1.15 -10.58
CA VAL A 121 3.48 -1.43 -10.43
C VAL A 121 2.78 -1.42 -11.78
N LYS A 122 2.14 -2.53 -12.11
CA LYS A 122 1.18 -2.64 -13.21
C LYS A 122 -0.24 -2.59 -12.63
N SER A 123 -0.92 -1.47 -12.84
CA SER A 123 -2.33 -1.34 -12.45
C SER A 123 -3.20 -2.14 -13.42
N VAL A 124 -4.04 -3.01 -12.88
CA VAL A 124 -4.96 -3.83 -13.66
C VAL A 124 -6.42 -3.45 -13.41
N TYR A 125 -7.27 -3.67 -14.39
CA TYR A 125 -8.71 -3.58 -14.29
C TYR A 125 -9.37 -4.76 -15.03
N ILE A 126 -10.60 -5.08 -14.67
CA ILE A 126 -11.38 -6.10 -15.35
C ILE A 126 -12.12 -5.43 -16.51
N ASP A 127 -11.84 -5.86 -17.73
CA ASP A 127 -12.62 -5.49 -18.92
C ASP A 127 -13.93 -6.30 -18.89
N GLU A 128 -15.06 -5.60 -18.65
CA GLU A 128 -16.38 -6.25 -18.52
C GLU A 128 -16.87 -6.94 -19.81
N LEU A 129 -16.39 -6.50 -20.99
CA LEU A 129 -16.77 -7.09 -22.28
C LEU A 129 -16.06 -8.42 -22.53
N GLU A 130 -14.79 -8.50 -22.15
CA GLU A 130 -13.97 -9.68 -22.40
C GLU A 130 -13.81 -10.56 -21.16
N ASN A 131 -14.27 -10.10 -20.00
CA ASN A 131 -14.05 -10.72 -18.68
C ASN A 131 -12.58 -11.08 -18.43
N LYS A 132 -11.67 -10.18 -18.85
CA LYS A 132 -10.22 -10.35 -18.72
C LYS A 132 -9.58 -9.19 -17.94
N LYS A 133 -8.52 -9.51 -17.20
CA LYS A 133 -7.68 -8.47 -16.57
C LYS A 133 -6.84 -7.80 -17.67
N LYS A 134 -6.93 -6.46 -17.77
CA LYS A 134 -6.13 -5.61 -18.67
C LYS A 134 -5.28 -4.63 -17.87
N ILE A 135 -4.10 -4.29 -18.38
CA ILE A 135 -3.21 -3.31 -17.77
C ILE A 135 -3.72 -1.90 -18.09
N ALA A 136 -4.01 -1.11 -17.04
CA ALA A 136 -4.41 0.29 -17.18
C ALA A 136 -3.20 1.21 -17.39
N TYR A 137 -2.15 1.01 -16.59
CA TYR A 137 -0.87 1.73 -16.71
C TYR A 137 0.25 0.98 -15.99
N THR A 138 1.49 1.34 -16.33
CA THR A 138 2.72 0.91 -15.67
C THR A 138 3.45 2.15 -15.15
N VAL A 139 4.06 2.07 -13.96
CA VAL A 139 4.71 3.23 -13.34
C VAL A 139 6.07 3.52 -13.97
N LEU A 140 6.88 2.50 -14.23
CA LEU A 140 8.19 2.64 -14.85
C LEU A 140 8.25 2.00 -16.23
N THR A 141 9.12 2.56 -17.07
CA THR A 141 9.55 1.92 -18.32
C THR A 141 10.57 0.82 -17.99
N GLU A 142 10.54 -0.29 -18.71
CA GLU A 142 11.49 -1.40 -18.55
C GLU A 142 12.96 -0.94 -18.62
N GLY A 143 13.81 -1.61 -17.86
CA GLY A 143 15.26 -1.39 -17.85
C GLY A 143 15.74 -0.14 -17.11
N LYS A 144 14.86 0.61 -16.43
CA LYS A 144 15.24 1.85 -15.74
C LYS A 144 14.73 1.91 -14.31
N ASN A 145 15.54 1.46 -13.38
CA ASN A 145 15.28 1.65 -11.94
C ASN A 145 15.26 3.15 -11.59
N LYS A 146 14.45 3.52 -10.60
CA LYS A 146 14.26 4.92 -10.24
C LYS A 146 14.23 5.13 -8.74
N GLU A 147 15.08 6.06 -8.24
CA GLU A 147 14.95 6.56 -6.87
C GLU A 147 13.68 7.45 -6.79
N LEU A 148 12.88 7.22 -5.77
CA LEU A 148 11.61 7.91 -5.53
C LEU A 148 11.57 8.41 -4.10
N ILE A 149 10.71 9.40 -3.84
CA ILE A 149 10.52 9.94 -2.50
C ILE A 149 9.62 9.01 -1.67
N TRP A 150 8.66 8.39 -2.30
CA TRP A 150 7.77 7.40 -1.69
C TRP A 150 7.33 6.37 -2.73
N VAL A 151 6.92 5.22 -2.24
CA VAL A 151 6.35 4.11 -3.01
C VAL A 151 5.15 3.58 -2.26
N MET A 152 4.25 2.86 -2.95
CA MET A 152 3.13 2.21 -2.28
C MET A 152 3.60 1.16 -1.28
N THR A 153 2.83 0.94 -0.22
CA THR A 153 3.12 -0.13 0.77
C THR A 153 3.06 -1.51 0.13
N SER A 154 2.09 -1.76 -0.75
CA SER A 154 1.96 -3.07 -1.39
C SER A 154 3.16 -3.41 -2.28
N GLY A 155 3.80 -4.54 -2.02
CA GLY A 155 5.00 -5.03 -2.70
C GLY A 155 6.31 -4.40 -2.23
N SER A 156 6.29 -3.50 -1.26
CA SER A 156 7.49 -2.82 -0.76
C SER A 156 8.26 -3.69 0.23
N MET A 157 9.54 -3.93 -0.08
CA MET A 157 10.48 -4.61 0.81
C MET A 157 11.27 -3.56 1.59
N MET A 158 10.99 -3.46 2.90
CA MET A 158 11.52 -2.44 3.80
C MET A 158 12.64 -3.02 4.67
N CYS A 159 13.75 -2.28 4.78
CA CYS A 159 14.77 -2.56 5.79
C CYS A 159 14.21 -2.28 7.19
N VAL A 160 14.20 -3.27 8.07
CA VAL A 160 13.63 -3.16 9.43
C VAL A 160 14.27 -2.04 10.22
N LYS A 161 15.59 -1.91 10.17
CA LYS A 161 16.33 -0.87 10.89
C LYS A 161 15.86 0.54 10.50
N ASP A 162 15.76 0.81 9.19
CA ASP A 162 15.34 2.12 8.69
C ASP A 162 13.87 2.39 8.97
N PHE A 163 13.02 1.36 8.87
CA PHE A 163 11.60 1.46 9.19
C PHE A 163 11.36 1.85 10.67
N VAL A 164 12.13 1.25 11.59
CA VAL A 164 12.08 1.59 13.03
C VAL A 164 12.60 3.01 13.27
N GLU A 165 13.73 3.38 12.64
CA GLU A 165 14.32 4.71 12.75
C GLU A 165 13.37 5.81 12.23
N ALA A 166 12.60 5.52 11.18
CA ALA A 166 11.59 6.43 10.62
C ALA A 166 10.32 6.58 11.49
N GLY A 167 10.16 5.78 12.55
CA GLY A 167 9.03 5.83 13.47
C GLY A 167 7.87 4.93 13.07
N LYS A 168 8.07 4.00 12.12
CA LYS A 168 7.05 3.05 11.64
C LYS A 168 5.91 3.74 10.89
N PHE A 169 4.76 3.06 10.70
CA PHE A 169 3.56 3.68 10.11
C PHE A 169 2.82 4.54 11.13
N ASP A 170 2.41 5.74 10.75
CA ASP A 170 1.62 6.64 11.62
C ASP A 170 0.17 6.15 11.72
N GLU A 171 -0.18 5.52 12.85
CA GLU A 171 -1.52 4.94 13.07
C GLU A 171 -2.63 5.99 13.14
N LYS A 172 -2.30 7.27 13.37
CA LYS A 172 -3.26 8.38 13.31
C LYS A 172 -3.91 8.48 11.94
N LEU A 173 -3.22 8.06 10.87
CA LEU A 173 -3.73 8.12 9.51
C LEU A 173 -4.87 7.14 9.25
N PHE A 174 -4.94 6.03 9.97
CA PHE A 174 -5.90 4.94 9.82
C PHE A 174 -5.81 4.22 8.46
N ILE A 175 -6.02 4.93 7.35
CA ILE A 175 -5.89 4.47 5.95
C ILE A 175 -5.59 5.67 5.04
N ALA A 176 -4.93 5.45 3.92
CA ALA A 176 -4.47 6.43 2.94
C ALA A 176 -3.32 7.32 3.45
N HIS A 177 -2.39 7.63 2.56
CA HIS A 177 -1.17 8.44 2.80
C HIS A 177 -0.17 7.86 3.81
N ILE A 178 -0.36 6.63 4.29
CA ILE A 178 0.59 5.97 5.21
C ILE A 178 1.94 5.71 4.54
N ASP A 179 1.91 5.42 3.25
CA ASP A 179 3.04 5.25 2.36
C ASP A 179 3.79 6.56 2.09
N ILE A 180 3.05 7.64 1.87
CA ILE A 180 3.61 8.99 1.68
C ILE A 180 4.27 9.47 2.97
N ASP A 181 3.61 9.28 4.11
CA ASP A 181 4.15 9.65 5.43
C ASP A 181 5.47 8.95 5.70
N LEU A 182 5.52 7.62 5.56
CA LEU A 182 6.75 6.84 5.74
C LEU A 182 7.83 7.27 4.75
N GLY A 183 7.48 7.50 3.48
CA GLY A 183 8.42 7.96 2.47
C GLY A 183 9.06 9.29 2.83
N ILE A 184 8.28 10.28 3.30
CA ILE A 184 8.79 11.58 3.75
C ILE A 184 9.67 11.41 4.99
N ALA A 185 9.25 10.60 5.97
CA ALA A 185 10.01 10.34 7.18
C ALA A 185 11.40 9.75 6.86
N LEU A 186 11.45 8.75 5.98
CA LEU A 186 12.71 8.15 5.51
C LEU A 186 13.61 9.17 4.79
N ASN A 187 13.04 9.97 3.87
CA ASN A 187 13.82 10.99 3.15
C ASN A 187 14.37 12.06 4.09
N ASN A 188 13.64 12.47 5.13
CA ASN A 188 14.12 13.41 6.15
C ASN A 188 15.32 12.86 6.95
N LEU A 189 15.43 11.53 7.05
CA LEU A 189 16.60 10.83 7.62
C LEU A 189 17.72 10.59 6.59
N GLY A 190 17.59 11.11 5.38
CA GLY A 190 18.57 10.89 4.29
C GLY A 190 18.53 9.49 3.69
N LYS A 191 17.51 8.66 4.04
CA LYS A 191 17.36 7.30 3.51
C LYS A 191 16.83 7.33 2.09
N LYS A 192 17.23 6.35 1.28
CA LYS A 192 16.84 6.24 -0.13
C LYS A 192 15.82 5.15 -0.35
N ILE A 193 14.93 5.40 -1.30
CA ILE A 193 13.89 4.48 -1.77
C ILE A 193 14.10 4.25 -3.26
N ILE A 194 14.06 3.00 -3.70
CA ILE A 194 14.23 2.65 -5.12
C ILE A 194 13.08 1.78 -5.61
N MET A 195 12.63 2.04 -6.82
CA MET A 195 11.71 1.18 -7.56
C MET A 195 12.48 0.47 -8.67
N LEU A 196 12.38 -0.85 -8.70
CA LEU A 196 13.01 -1.70 -9.72
C LEU A 196 12.06 -1.87 -10.91
N SER A 197 12.57 -1.66 -12.12
CA SER A 197 11.78 -1.82 -13.35
C SER A 197 11.40 -3.26 -13.65
N ASP A 198 12.26 -4.20 -13.28
CA ASP A 198 12.18 -5.62 -13.69
C ASP A 198 11.48 -6.50 -12.65
N ALA A 199 11.33 -6.02 -11.41
CA ALA A 199 10.46 -6.64 -10.41
C ALA A 199 9.06 -6.06 -10.57
N VAL A 200 8.04 -6.88 -10.78
CA VAL A 200 6.70 -6.41 -11.16
C VAL A 200 5.64 -6.92 -10.19
N ILE A 201 4.76 -6.02 -9.77
CA ILE A 201 3.55 -6.32 -9.01
C ILE A 201 2.31 -5.89 -9.79
N TYR A 202 1.30 -6.73 -9.77
CA TYR A 202 -0.03 -6.41 -10.30
C TYR A 202 -0.94 -5.99 -9.16
N GLN A 203 -1.63 -4.86 -9.33
CA GLN A 203 -2.55 -4.33 -8.32
C GLN A 203 -3.84 -3.83 -8.96
N THR A 204 -4.97 -4.19 -8.35
CA THR A 204 -6.28 -3.71 -8.76
C THR A 204 -6.61 -2.44 -7.99
N PHE A 205 -6.74 -1.31 -8.68
CA PHE A 205 -7.14 -0.05 -8.05
C PHE A 205 -8.67 0.08 -7.97
N GLY A 206 -9.26 -0.50 -6.94
CA GLY A 206 -10.69 -0.37 -6.63
C GLY A 206 -11.60 -0.73 -7.82
N ASN A 207 -12.83 -0.24 -7.79
CA ASN A 207 -13.81 -0.43 -8.88
C ASN A 207 -13.61 0.57 -10.03
N SER A 208 -12.37 0.86 -10.38
CA SER A 208 -12.05 1.82 -11.43
C SER A 208 -12.53 1.29 -12.79
N LYS A 209 -13.56 1.96 -13.34
CA LYS A 209 -14.03 1.70 -14.70
C LYS A 209 -13.46 2.77 -15.63
N PRO A 210 -12.70 2.41 -16.68
CA PRO A 210 -12.19 3.39 -17.61
C PRO A 210 -13.34 4.14 -18.30
N LYS A 211 -13.30 5.48 -18.27
CA LYS A 211 -14.23 6.33 -19.04
C LYS A 211 -13.46 7.09 -20.11
N LYS A 212 -13.88 6.93 -21.35
CA LYS A 212 -13.29 7.66 -22.47
C LYS A 212 -13.93 9.06 -22.57
N ILE A 213 -13.10 10.09 -22.57
CA ILE A 213 -13.52 11.49 -22.72
C ILE A 213 -12.69 12.08 -23.84
N LEU A 214 -13.35 12.38 -24.96
CA LEU A 214 -12.67 12.77 -26.17
C LEU A 214 -11.58 11.71 -26.52
N TRP A 215 -10.31 12.11 -26.52
CA TRP A 215 -9.15 11.23 -26.78
C TRP A 215 -8.44 10.74 -25.53
N LYS A 216 -8.93 11.06 -24.30
CA LYS A 216 -8.32 10.65 -23.04
C LYS A 216 -9.16 9.60 -22.32
N VAL A 217 -8.49 8.55 -21.82
CA VAL A 217 -9.10 7.60 -20.90
C VAL A 217 -8.85 8.10 -19.47
N VAL A 218 -9.93 8.28 -18.71
CA VAL A 218 -9.91 8.67 -17.29
C VAL A 218 -10.34 7.46 -16.47
N HIS A 219 -9.64 7.19 -15.39
CA HIS A 219 -9.95 6.13 -14.42
C HIS A 219 -10.52 6.75 -13.14
N PRO A 220 -11.86 6.93 -13.00
CA PRO A 220 -12.46 7.32 -11.75
C PRO A 220 -12.30 6.20 -10.73
N SER A 221 -12.04 6.55 -9.47
CA SER A 221 -11.78 5.55 -8.43
C SER A 221 -13.04 4.91 -7.86
N PHE A 222 -14.20 5.57 -8.03
CA PHE A 222 -15.48 5.22 -7.36
C PHE A 222 -15.31 4.90 -5.87
N ALA A 223 -14.36 5.57 -5.23
CA ALA A 223 -14.04 5.36 -3.83
C ALA A 223 -15.27 5.65 -2.94
N ASN A 224 -15.38 4.89 -1.85
CA ASN A 224 -16.40 5.16 -0.83
C ASN A 224 -16.22 6.61 -0.29
N PRO A 225 -17.31 7.34 0.01
CA PRO A 225 -17.25 8.66 0.62
C PRO A 225 -16.36 8.77 1.86
N VAL A 226 -16.33 7.74 2.71
CA VAL A 226 -15.42 7.68 3.89
C VAL A 226 -13.95 7.67 3.46
N ARG A 227 -13.61 7.00 2.37
CA ARG A 227 -12.23 7.04 1.83
C ARG A 227 -11.86 8.44 1.34
N THR A 228 -12.81 9.18 0.76
CA THR A 228 -12.62 10.59 0.39
C THR A 228 -12.32 11.44 1.62
N TYR A 229 -13.07 11.25 2.72
CA TYR A 229 -12.76 11.92 3.99
C TYR A 229 -11.31 11.69 4.44
N TYR A 230 -10.85 10.44 4.48
CA TYR A 230 -9.48 10.14 4.89
C TYR A 230 -8.43 10.76 3.97
N LEU A 231 -8.64 10.75 2.65
CA LEU A 231 -7.72 11.37 1.70
C LEU A 231 -7.52 12.86 2.00
N PHE A 232 -8.60 13.60 2.23
CA PHE A 232 -8.52 15.03 2.49
C PHE A 232 -8.00 15.34 3.89
N ARG A 233 -8.46 14.61 4.92
CA ARG A 233 -7.99 14.76 6.28
C ARG A 233 -6.49 14.53 6.41
N ASN A 234 -6.03 13.41 5.90
CA ASN A 234 -4.65 12.99 6.04
C ASN A 234 -3.71 13.90 5.25
N GLN A 235 -4.13 14.38 4.08
CA GLN A 235 -3.32 15.34 3.35
C GLN A 235 -3.12 16.66 4.12
N VAL A 236 -4.18 17.19 4.74
CA VAL A 236 -4.07 18.39 5.57
C VAL A 236 -3.18 18.13 6.78
N TYR A 237 -3.34 16.96 7.44
CA TYR A 237 -2.48 16.56 8.54
C TYR A 237 -1.00 16.49 8.13
N LEU A 238 -0.68 15.86 7.00
CA LEU A 238 0.70 15.76 6.51
C LEU A 238 1.29 17.13 6.15
N LEU A 239 0.49 18.03 5.57
CA LEU A 239 0.91 19.41 5.31
C LEU A 239 1.27 20.15 6.59
N LYS A 240 0.52 19.95 7.68
CA LYS A 240 0.87 20.49 9.00
C LYS A 240 2.12 19.84 9.57
N LYS A 241 2.24 18.51 9.49
CA LYS A 241 3.35 17.72 10.03
C LYS A 241 4.69 18.06 9.37
N TYR A 242 4.71 18.23 8.05
CA TYR A 242 5.95 18.40 7.28
C TYR A 242 6.13 19.79 6.64
N GLY A 243 5.11 20.66 6.75
CA GLY A 243 5.11 22.00 6.18
C GLY A 243 4.82 22.06 4.69
N ILE A 244 4.56 23.29 4.19
CA ILE A 244 4.16 23.54 2.80
C ILE A 244 5.24 23.14 1.79
N LYS A 245 6.52 23.18 2.16
CA LYS A 245 7.62 22.74 1.28
C LYS A 245 7.48 21.29 0.85
N SER A 246 6.83 20.47 1.65
CA SER A 246 6.51 19.06 1.34
C SER A 246 5.33 18.91 0.38
N TYR A 247 4.63 20.01 0.00
CA TYR A 247 3.47 19.97 -0.88
C TYR A 247 3.76 19.33 -2.24
N GLY A 248 4.95 19.55 -2.78
CA GLY A 248 5.39 18.92 -4.03
C GLY A 248 5.50 17.40 -3.92
N ILE A 249 5.83 16.89 -2.73
CA ILE A 249 5.98 15.47 -2.41
C ILE A 249 4.61 14.84 -2.15
N ILE A 250 3.80 15.53 -1.34
CA ILE A 250 2.44 15.11 -0.95
C ILE A 250 1.46 15.20 -2.14
N ASN A 251 1.90 15.66 -3.29
CA ASN A 251 1.21 16.08 -4.52
C ASN A 251 0.05 15.16 -4.98
N VAL A 252 -0.86 14.85 -4.10
CA VAL A 252 -2.21 14.48 -4.45
C VAL A 252 -2.92 15.79 -4.80
N LYS A 253 -3.06 16.09 -6.09
CA LYS A 253 -3.74 17.27 -6.57
C LYS A 253 -5.21 17.20 -6.17
N LEU A 254 -5.54 17.53 -4.91
CA LEU A 254 -6.90 17.43 -4.34
C LEU A 254 -7.94 18.12 -5.23
N TYR A 255 -7.58 19.25 -5.85
CA TYR A 255 -8.47 19.92 -6.79
C TYR A 255 -8.82 19.02 -7.99
N LYS A 256 -7.86 18.24 -8.52
CA LYS A 256 -8.15 17.28 -9.59
C LYS A 256 -9.05 16.15 -9.11
N PHE A 257 -8.92 15.77 -7.84
CA PHE A 257 -9.80 14.77 -7.22
C PHE A 257 -11.23 15.28 -7.10
N ILE A 258 -11.41 16.55 -6.66
CA ILE A 258 -12.73 17.20 -6.61
C ILE A 258 -13.34 17.30 -8.02
N VAL A 259 -12.55 17.73 -9.01
CA VAL A 259 -13.02 17.80 -10.41
C VAL A 259 -13.46 16.41 -10.92
N LYS A 260 -12.69 15.36 -10.61
CA LYS A 260 -13.07 13.98 -10.96
C LYS A 260 -14.38 13.56 -10.29
N ILE A 261 -14.58 13.89 -9.00
CA ILE A 261 -15.82 13.60 -8.28
C ILE A 261 -17.00 14.28 -8.99
N ILE A 262 -16.89 15.56 -9.28
CA ILE A 262 -17.97 16.36 -9.88
C ILE A 262 -18.32 15.84 -11.27
N LEU A 263 -17.34 15.48 -12.08
CA LEU A 263 -17.57 15.10 -13.48
C LEU A 263 -17.96 13.62 -13.64
N PHE A 264 -17.36 12.69 -12.87
CA PHE A 264 -17.34 11.30 -13.26
C PHE A 264 -17.80 10.31 -12.19
N GLU A 265 -17.78 10.68 -10.90
CA GLU A 265 -18.09 9.74 -9.83
C GLU A 265 -19.57 9.80 -9.40
N ASP A 266 -19.98 8.78 -8.66
CA ASP A 266 -21.28 8.69 -7.97
C ASP A 266 -21.28 9.47 -6.64
N LYS A 267 -22.44 9.58 -5.99
CA LYS A 267 -22.60 10.16 -4.63
C LYS A 267 -21.86 11.49 -4.44
N LYS A 268 -21.80 12.33 -5.48
CA LYS A 268 -20.99 13.55 -5.59
C LYS A 268 -21.12 14.45 -4.35
N LEU A 269 -22.36 14.82 -3.97
CA LEU A 269 -22.60 15.69 -2.82
C LEU A 269 -22.05 15.09 -1.53
N LYS A 270 -22.29 13.78 -1.28
CA LYS A 270 -21.78 13.12 -0.09
C LYS A 270 -20.26 13.10 -0.05
N LYS A 271 -19.60 12.86 -1.18
CA LYS A 271 -18.12 12.89 -1.29
C LYS A 271 -17.55 14.29 -1.04
N ILE A 272 -18.20 15.34 -1.57
CA ILE A 272 -17.79 16.73 -1.33
C ILE A 272 -17.93 17.09 0.15
N LEU A 273 -19.06 16.77 0.78
CA LEU A 273 -19.27 17.01 2.21
C LEU A 273 -18.22 16.26 3.06
N MET A 274 -17.91 15.02 2.69
CA MET A 274 -16.88 14.22 3.38
C MET A 274 -15.46 14.81 3.16
N ALA A 275 -15.17 15.37 2.00
CA ALA A 275 -13.91 16.07 1.73
C ALA A 275 -13.78 17.31 2.63
N ILE A 276 -14.83 18.14 2.70
CA ILE A 276 -14.87 19.34 3.57
C ILE A 276 -14.67 18.92 5.04
N LYS A 277 -15.44 17.93 5.52
CA LYS A 277 -15.30 17.40 6.89
C LYS A 277 -13.88 16.89 7.14
N GLY A 278 -13.27 16.20 6.16
CA GLY A 278 -11.88 15.76 6.23
C GLY A 278 -10.91 16.92 6.42
N ILE A 279 -11.05 18.01 5.66
CA ILE A 279 -10.22 19.21 5.80
C ILE A 279 -10.30 19.76 7.23
N PHE A 280 -11.53 19.98 7.74
CA PHE A 280 -11.71 20.50 9.11
C PHE A 280 -11.10 19.59 10.17
N HIS A 281 -11.29 18.28 10.07
CA HIS A 281 -10.70 17.33 11.00
C HIS A 281 -9.17 17.25 10.88
N GLY A 282 -8.61 17.42 9.68
CA GLY A 282 -7.16 17.52 9.49
C GLY A 282 -6.57 18.76 10.13
N LEU A 283 -7.25 19.91 10.01
CA LEU A 283 -6.85 21.16 10.65
C LEU A 283 -6.91 21.06 12.17
N SER A 284 -7.96 20.47 12.72
CA SER A 284 -8.16 20.28 14.18
C SER A 284 -7.48 19.01 14.75
N GLU A 285 -6.74 18.27 13.92
CA GLU A 285 -6.05 17.02 14.29
C GLU A 285 -6.98 15.94 14.91
N LYS A 286 -8.24 15.92 14.51
CA LYS A 286 -9.16 14.84 14.83
C LYS A 286 -8.83 13.61 13.98
N MET A 287 -7.89 12.80 14.45
CA MET A 287 -7.31 11.69 13.71
C MET A 287 -7.93 10.33 14.10
N GLY A 288 -7.38 9.23 13.54
CA GLY A 288 -7.85 7.87 13.81
C GLY A 288 -9.08 7.48 13.01
N LYS A 289 -9.88 6.54 13.54
CA LYS A 289 -11.09 6.00 12.89
C LYS A 289 -12.17 7.07 12.77
N TYR A 290 -12.78 7.17 11.59
CA TYR A 290 -13.95 8.01 11.39
C TYR A 290 -15.15 7.45 12.16
N SER A 291 -15.73 8.27 12.99
CA SER A 291 -16.95 8.02 13.78
C SER A 291 -18.08 8.90 13.30
#